data_3615acfcff21b208979bf6efc2d0215c
#
_entry.id   3615acfcff21b208979bf6efc2d0215c
#
_cell.length_a   1.000
_cell.length_b   1.000
_cell.length_c   1.000
_cell.angle_alpha   90.00
_cell.angle_beta   90.00
_cell.angle_gamma   90.00
#
_symmetry.space_group_name_H-M   'P 1'
#
loop_
_entity.id
_entity.type
_entity.pdbx_description
1 polymer ?
#
loop_
_entity_poly.entity_id
_entity_poly.type
_entity_poly.pdbx_seq_one_letter_code
_entity_poly.pdbx_strand_id
1 'polypeptide(L)'
;MSISLYVFSMMIYALWSYLAFINLDKMDWTGSLVYLPHGARVLGICYFGYKAIPALYAAEITGPVLVYPQYYFEVWPAASIASILAVVAACELVQWSSRNTKGTIFTPINYTNYRTLALVIVLSALFNSIGANVITSLLAGVLIDGVVILRFFVGDVLGSIVLVLFLSALFTALRNNRLLVSNKE
;
A
#
# COMPACT_ATOMS: atom_id res chain seq x y z
N MET A 1 7.10 14.41 9.72
CA MET A 1 6.49 13.77 8.55
C MET A 1 6.83 12.29 8.44
N SER A 2 8.10 11.89 8.40
CA SER A 2 8.48 10.47 8.25
C SER A 2 8.00 9.58 9.42
N ILE A 3 8.08 10.05 10.65
CA ILE A 3 7.60 9.32 11.84
C ILE A 3 6.08 9.12 11.79
N SER A 4 5.32 10.16 11.47
CA SER A 4 3.85 10.05 11.40
C SER A 4 3.41 9.08 10.30
N LEU A 5 4.10 9.06 9.16
CA LEU A 5 3.80 8.14 8.07
C LEU A 5 4.20 6.70 8.44
N TYR A 6 5.33 6.51 9.12
CA TYR A 6 5.72 5.22 9.66
C TYR A 6 4.66 4.67 10.63
N VAL A 7 4.27 5.47 11.62
CA VAL A 7 3.23 5.09 12.60
C VAL A 7 1.92 4.76 11.89
N PHE A 8 1.49 5.59 10.95
CA PHE A 8 0.29 5.32 10.16
C PHE A 8 0.39 3.98 9.42
N SER A 9 1.49 3.72 8.72
CA SER A 9 1.69 2.47 7.99
C SER A 9 1.70 1.26 8.92
N MET A 10 2.33 1.37 10.09
CA MET A 10 2.33 0.32 11.12
C MET A 10 0.92 0.05 11.67
N MET A 11 0.13 1.10 11.92
CA MET A 11 -1.27 0.95 12.35
C MET A 11 -2.11 0.22 11.29
N ILE A 12 -1.93 0.57 10.01
CA ILE A 12 -2.63 -0.12 8.91
C ILE A 12 -2.19 -1.59 8.80
N TYR A 13 -0.88 -1.85 8.97
CA TYR A 13 -0.37 -3.22 8.99
C TYR A 13 -0.95 -4.03 10.14
N ALA A 14 -0.96 -3.49 11.36
CA ALA A 14 -1.54 -4.14 12.52
C ALA A 14 -3.04 -4.39 12.37
N LEU A 15 -3.77 -3.40 11.85
CA LEU A 15 -5.21 -3.54 11.56
C LEU A 15 -5.46 -4.65 10.54
N TRP A 16 -4.71 -4.65 9.43
CA TRP A 16 -4.81 -5.68 8.42
C TRP A 16 -4.50 -7.07 9.00
N SER A 17 -3.44 -7.20 9.78
CA SER A 17 -3.04 -8.46 10.40
C SER A 17 -4.11 -8.99 11.36
N TYR A 18 -4.72 -8.11 12.15
CA TYR A 18 -5.82 -8.47 13.04
C TYR A 18 -7.04 -8.97 12.25
N LEU A 19 -7.44 -8.27 11.18
CA LEU A 19 -8.56 -8.67 10.34
C LEU A 19 -8.27 -9.97 9.57
N ALA A 20 -7.06 -10.17 9.11
CA ALA A 20 -6.64 -11.40 8.44
C ALA A 20 -6.67 -12.60 9.41
N PHE A 21 -6.23 -12.41 10.67
CA PHE A 21 -6.22 -13.46 11.69
C PHE A 21 -7.63 -13.92 12.07
N ILE A 22 -8.61 -13.02 12.15
CA ILE A 22 -10.01 -13.36 12.47
C ILE A 22 -10.63 -14.27 11.38
N ASN A 23 -10.20 -14.14 10.13
CA ASN A 23 -10.83 -14.81 8.99
C ASN A 23 -10.11 -16.07 8.50
N LEU A 24 -8.97 -16.44 9.08
CA LEU A 24 -8.12 -17.51 8.56
C LEU A 24 -7.76 -18.52 9.63
N ASP A 25 -8.55 -19.62 9.74
CA ASP A 25 -8.19 -20.81 10.51
C ASP A 25 -6.94 -21.54 9.95
N LYS A 26 -6.46 -21.14 8.78
CA LYS A 26 -5.22 -21.63 8.16
C LYS A 26 -4.54 -20.49 7.44
N MET A 27 -3.42 -20.03 7.96
CA MET A 27 -2.54 -19.05 7.34
C MET A 27 -1.84 -19.65 6.12
N ASP A 28 -2.53 -19.74 5.01
CA ASP A 28 -1.86 -19.86 3.72
C ASP A 28 -1.33 -18.48 3.33
N TRP A 29 -0.01 -18.29 3.46
CA TRP A 29 0.73 -17.08 3.09
C TRP A 29 0.67 -16.75 1.59
N THR A 30 -0.12 -17.46 0.83
CA THR A 30 -0.27 -17.36 -0.62
C THR A 30 -1.10 -16.16 -1.09
N GLY A 31 -1.04 -15.03 -0.38
CA GLY A 31 -1.66 -13.77 -0.74
C GLY A 31 -3.01 -13.52 -0.06
N SER A 32 -3.14 -12.38 0.60
CA SER A 32 -4.41 -11.92 1.19
C SER A 32 -5.30 -11.33 0.11
N LEU A 33 -6.61 -11.65 0.14
CA LEU A 33 -7.61 -11.05 -0.75
C LEU A 33 -7.91 -9.58 -0.47
N VAL A 34 -7.48 -9.06 0.67
CA VAL A 34 -7.58 -7.63 1.01
C VAL A 34 -6.30 -7.22 1.73
N TYR A 35 -5.36 -6.61 1.00
CA TYR A 35 -4.07 -6.22 1.56
C TYR A 35 -3.98 -4.71 1.77
N LEU A 36 -4.46 -4.23 2.93
CA LEU A 36 -4.50 -2.81 3.30
C LEU A 36 -3.15 -2.10 3.23
N PRO A 37 -2.00 -2.72 3.59
CA PRO A 37 -0.70 -2.04 3.53
C PRO A 37 -0.32 -1.53 2.15
N HIS A 38 -0.78 -2.17 1.06
CA HIS A 38 -0.56 -1.65 -0.29
C HIS A 38 -1.22 -0.27 -0.48
N GLY A 39 -2.44 -0.08 0.02
CA GLY A 39 -3.12 1.22 0.00
C GLY A 39 -2.35 2.29 0.77
N ALA A 40 -1.74 1.95 1.91
CA ALA A 40 -0.90 2.88 2.67
C ALA A 40 0.34 3.31 1.86
N ARG A 41 0.98 2.38 1.12
CA ARG A 41 2.10 2.70 0.21
C ARG A 41 1.66 3.64 -0.91
N VAL A 42 0.56 3.32 -1.59
CA VAL A 42 0.02 4.16 -2.67
C VAL A 42 -0.28 5.57 -2.16
N LEU A 43 -1.03 5.70 -1.08
CA LEU A 43 -1.36 7.00 -0.49
C LEU A 43 -0.09 7.74 -0.04
N GLY A 44 0.82 7.06 0.66
CA GLY A 44 2.08 7.64 1.12
C GLY A 44 2.87 8.26 -0.04
N ILE A 45 3.07 7.53 -1.13
CA ILE A 45 3.84 8.02 -2.29
C ILE A 45 3.05 9.08 -3.07
N CYS A 46 1.74 8.91 -3.28
CA CYS A 46 0.92 9.90 -3.97
C CYS A 46 0.89 11.26 -3.26
N TYR A 47 0.82 11.27 -1.91
CA TYR A 47 0.72 12.51 -1.14
C TYR A 47 2.07 13.13 -0.76
N PHE A 48 3.09 12.32 -0.53
CA PHE A 48 4.37 12.79 0.02
C PHE A 48 5.55 12.57 -0.94
N GLY A 49 5.31 11.92 -2.09
CA GLY A 49 6.34 11.61 -3.08
C GLY A 49 7.45 10.73 -2.50
N TYR A 50 8.67 10.92 -3.00
CA TYR A 50 9.84 10.15 -2.58
C TYR A 50 10.18 10.26 -1.09
N LYS A 51 9.74 11.30 -0.42
CA LYS A 51 9.95 11.51 1.03
C LYS A 51 9.23 10.45 1.88
N ALA A 52 8.25 9.76 1.30
CA ALA A 52 7.55 8.66 1.94
C ALA A 52 8.38 7.38 1.98
N ILE A 53 9.28 7.17 1.03
CA ILE A 53 9.97 5.89 0.80
C ILE A 53 10.68 5.35 2.06
N PRO A 54 11.50 6.12 2.79
CA PRO A 54 12.19 5.59 3.97
C PRO A 54 11.23 5.12 5.07
N ALA A 55 10.15 5.87 5.29
CA ALA A 55 9.16 5.52 6.31
C ALA A 55 8.34 4.27 5.93
N LEU A 56 7.95 4.18 4.66
CA LEU A 56 7.23 3.02 4.13
C LEU A 56 8.10 1.77 4.16
N TYR A 57 9.36 1.88 3.74
CA TYR A 57 10.29 0.76 3.76
C TYR A 57 10.55 0.26 5.19
N ALA A 58 10.76 1.18 6.14
CA ALA A 58 10.90 0.81 7.54
C ALA A 58 9.65 0.08 8.06
N ALA A 59 8.44 0.54 7.72
CA ALA A 59 7.20 -0.09 8.14
C ALA A 59 7.02 -1.49 7.51
N GLU A 60 7.39 -1.67 6.24
CA GLU A 60 7.34 -2.95 5.53
C GLU A 60 8.26 -4.01 6.14
N ILE A 61 9.42 -3.60 6.65
CA ILE A 61 10.36 -4.53 7.32
C ILE A 61 9.91 -4.80 8.76
N THR A 62 9.54 -3.76 9.49
CA THR A 62 9.24 -3.90 10.92
C THR A 62 7.86 -4.49 11.19
N GLY A 63 6.89 -4.28 10.29
CA GLY A 63 5.54 -4.81 10.43
C GLY A 63 5.49 -6.33 10.61
N PRO A 64 6.02 -7.11 9.66
CA PRO A 64 6.07 -8.58 9.79
C PRO A 64 6.85 -9.07 11.00
N VAL A 65 8.00 -8.45 11.29
CA VAL A 65 8.85 -8.82 12.44
C VAL A 65 8.12 -8.63 13.77
N LEU A 66 7.33 -7.57 13.91
CA LEU A 66 6.62 -7.28 15.15
C LEU A 66 5.34 -8.08 15.31
N VAL A 67 4.64 -8.36 14.20
CA VAL A 67 3.34 -9.03 14.25
C VAL A 67 3.48 -10.55 14.16
N TYR A 68 4.39 -11.05 13.33
CA TYR A 68 4.60 -12.48 13.07
C TYR A 68 6.09 -12.84 12.96
N PRO A 69 6.89 -12.73 14.04
CA PRO A 69 8.33 -12.97 14.00
C PRO A 69 8.71 -14.36 13.52
N GLN A 70 7.87 -15.38 13.77
CA GLN A 70 8.10 -16.76 13.33
C GLN A 70 7.97 -16.96 11.81
N TYR A 71 7.41 -16.02 11.08
CA TYR A 71 7.19 -16.11 9.63
C TYR A 71 8.02 -15.10 8.86
N TYR A 72 9.08 -14.56 9.47
CA TYR A 72 9.99 -13.65 8.78
C TYR A 72 10.81 -14.41 7.74
N PHE A 73 10.68 -14.03 6.49
CA PHE A 73 11.47 -14.58 5.38
C PHE A 73 12.65 -13.65 5.08
N GLU A 74 13.84 -14.24 4.85
CA GLU A 74 15.04 -13.48 4.49
C GLU A 74 14.89 -12.66 3.21
N VAL A 75 14.01 -13.09 2.31
CA VAL A 75 13.69 -12.37 1.07
C VAL A 75 12.80 -11.15 1.26
N TRP A 76 12.20 -10.96 2.44
CA TRP A 76 11.24 -9.90 2.71
C TRP A 76 11.77 -8.49 2.44
N PRO A 77 12.99 -8.11 2.84
CA PRO A 77 13.53 -6.79 2.54
C PRO A 77 13.62 -6.50 1.03
N ALA A 78 14.03 -7.48 0.24
CA ALA A 78 14.11 -7.33 -1.22
C ALA A 78 12.72 -7.23 -1.86
N ALA A 79 11.77 -8.05 -1.43
CA ALA A 79 10.38 -7.97 -1.89
C ALA A 79 9.72 -6.63 -1.52
N SER A 80 10.04 -6.07 -0.34
CA SER A 80 9.56 -4.74 0.09
C SER A 80 10.11 -3.62 -0.80
N ILE A 81 11.37 -3.70 -1.21
CA ILE A 81 11.93 -2.75 -2.18
C ILE A 81 11.17 -2.84 -3.51
N ALA A 82 10.97 -4.06 -4.04
CA ALA A 82 10.21 -4.25 -5.28
C ALA A 82 8.79 -3.69 -5.18
N SER A 83 8.13 -3.89 -4.05
CA SER A 83 6.79 -3.37 -3.78
C SER A 83 6.72 -1.84 -3.79
N ILE A 84 7.71 -1.17 -3.19
CA ILE A 84 7.79 0.29 -3.19
C ILE A 84 8.10 0.80 -4.60
N LEU A 85 9.04 0.17 -5.29
CA LEU A 85 9.39 0.53 -6.66
C LEU A 85 8.21 0.34 -7.63
N ALA A 86 7.35 -0.65 -7.41
CA ALA A 86 6.13 -0.85 -8.18
C ALA A 86 5.18 0.35 -8.08
N VAL A 87 4.99 0.90 -6.87
CA VAL A 87 4.16 2.11 -6.68
C VAL A 87 4.82 3.33 -7.31
N VAL A 88 6.13 3.49 -7.13
CA VAL A 88 6.91 4.59 -7.74
C VAL A 88 6.78 4.55 -9.26
N ALA A 89 7.00 3.39 -9.88
CA ALA A 89 6.90 3.22 -11.33
C ALA A 89 5.48 3.52 -11.85
N ALA A 90 4.45 3.08 -11.12
CA ALA A 90 3.07 3.39 -11.46
C ALA A 90 2.78 4.90 -11.40
N CYS A 91 3.27 5.59 -10.36
CA CYS A 91 3.14 7.05 -10.23
C CYS A 91 3.82 7.78 -11.38
N GLU A 92 5.06 7.41 -11.71
CA GLU A 92 5.80 8.02 -12.82
C GLU A 92 5.12 7.78 -14.17
N LEU A 93 4.65 6.56 -14.43
CA LEU A 93 3.98 6.23 -15.67
C LEU A 93 2.69 7.03 -15.86
N VAL A 94 1.89 7.16 -14.80
CA VAL A 94 0.64 7.94 -14.83
C VAL A 94 0.91 9.43 -15.01
N GLN A 95 1.93 9.97 -14.34
CA GLN A 95 2.33 11.37 -14.51
C GLN A 95 2.85 11.65 -15.91
N TRP A 96 3.68 10.78 -16.46
CA TRP A 96 4.19 10.88 -17.82
C TRP A 96 3.06 10.85 -18.86
N SER A 97 2.09 9.96 -18.68
CA SER A 97 0.93 9.82 -19.59
C SER A 97 -0.01 11.04 -19.55
N SER A 98 -0.08 11.77 -18.45
CA SER A 98 -1.05 12.87 -18.28
C SER A 98 -0.64 14.18 -18.94
N ARG A 99 0.27 14.21 -19.90
CA ARG A 99 0.75 15.39 -20.65
C ARG A 99 1.18 16.60 -19.78
N ASN A 100 1.12 16.49 -18.49
CA ASN A 100 1.54 17.54 -17.57
C ASN A 100 3.02 17.34 -17.27
N THR A 101 3.86 17.69 -18.25
CA THR A 101 5.31 17.48 -18.32
C THR A 101 6.13 18.09 -17.16
N LYS A 102 5.48 18.64 -16.15
CA LYS A 102 6.11 19.23 -14.97
C LYS A 102 6.03 18.34 -13.71
N GLY A 103 5.36 17.20 -13.79
CA GLY A 103 5.26 16.26 -12.67
C GLY A 103 6.39 15.24 -12.71
N THR A 104 7.13 15.14 -11.64
CA THR A 104 8.07 14.04 -11.36
C THR A 104 7.66 13.41 -10.03
N ILE A 105 8.24 12.27 -9.68
CA ILE A 105 8.12 11.65 -8.34
C ILE A 105 8.33 12.65 -7.18
N PHE A 106 9.00 13.77 -7.46
CA PHE A 106 9.26 14.83 -6.49
C PHE A 106 8.05 15.73 -6.24
N THR A 107 7.04 15.72 -7.12
CA THR A 107 5.81 16.46 -6.96
C THR A 107 4.66 15.52 -6.58
N PRO A 108 3.93 15.78 -5.50
CA PRO A 108 2.77 14.99 -5.14
C PRO A 108 1.74 14.98 -6.28
N ILE A 109 1.09 13.84 -6.48
CA ILE A 109 0.00 13.72 -7.44
C ILE A 109 -1.18 14.58 -6.96
N ASN A 110 -1.84 15.27 -7.87
CA ASN A 110 -3.07 16.01 -7.54
C ASN A 110 -4.17 15.00 -7.15
N TYR A 111 -4.35 14.81 -5.86
CA TYR A 111 -5.24 13.83 -5.24
C TYR A 111 -6.74 14.18 -5.38
N THR A 112 -7.08 15.35 -5.87
CA THR A 112 -8.47 15.70 -6.19
C THR A 112 -8.98 14.92 -7.41
N ASN A 113 -8.05 14.32 -8.18
CA ASN A 113 -8.40 13.49 -9.33
C ASN A 113 -8.42 12.01 -8.94
N TYR A 114 -9.60 11.52 -8.54
CA TYR A 114 -9.81 10.11 -8.20
C TYR A 114 -9.45 9.14 -9.34
N ARG A 115 -9.54 9.57 -10.61
CA ARG A 115 -9.18 8.74 -11.77
C ARG A 115 -7.68 8.47 -11.78
N THR A 116 -6.87 9.48 -11.49
CA THR A 116 -5.42 9.33 -11.37
C THR A 116 -5.05 8.37 -10.24
N LEU A 117 -5.70 8.52 -9.08
CA LEU A 117 -5.47 7.62 -7.94
C LEU A 117 -5.87 6.17 -8.27
N ALA A 118 -7.02 5.96 -8.92
CA ALA A 118 -7.48 4.65 -9.36
C ALA A 118 -6.49 3.99 -10.33
N LEU A 119 -5.97 4.74 -11.30
CA LEU A 119 -4.95 4.24 -12.23
C LEU A 119 -3.66 3.84 -11.50
N VAL A 120 -3.18 4.66 -10.56
CA VAL A 120 -2.00 4.32 -9.76
C VAL A 120 -2.25 3.04 -8.94
N ILE A 121 -3.42 2.90 -8.31
CA ILE A 121 -3.77 1.67 -7.56
C ILE A 121 -3.67 0.44 -8.46
N VAL A 122 -4.33 0.45 -9.62
CA VAL A 122 -4.36 -0.72 -10.52
C VAL A 122 -2.98 -1.03 -11.09
N LEU A 123 -2.25 -0.02 -11.57
CA LEU A 123 -0.91 -0.23 -12.14
C LEU A 123 0.11 -0.67 -11.08
N SER A 124 0.08 -0.06 -9.90
CA SER A 124 0.99 -0.46 -8.82
C SER A 124 0.70 -1.86 -8.30
N ALA A 125 -0.56 -2.26 -8.21
CA ALA A 125 -0.95 -3.61 -7.85
C ALA A 125 -0.46 -4.63 -8.89
N LEU A 126 -0.58 -4.31 -10.19
CA LEU A 126 -0.06 -5.15 -11.26
C LEU A 126 1.47 -5.30 -11.19
N PHE A 127 2.19 -4.20 -11.05
CA PHE A 127 3.65 -4.22 -10.95
C PHE A 127 4.12 -4.92 -9.69
N ASN A 128 3.43 -4.71 -8.56
CA ASN A 128 3.74 -5.37 -7.29
C ASN A 128 3.49 -6.87 -7.37
N SER A 129 2.35 -7.30 -7.89
CA SER A 129 2.02 -8.73 -7.98
C SER A 129 3.02 -9.51 -8.82
N ILE A 130 3.54 -8.94 -9.89
CA ILE A 130 4.57 -9.55 -10.71
C ILE A 130 5.94 -9.40 -10.05
N GLY A 131 6.32 -8.19 -9.68
CA GLY A 131 7.67 -7.88 -9.18
C GLY A 131 8.00 -8.60 -7.88
N ALA A 132 7.11 -8.58 -6.90
CA ALA A 132 7.31 -9.27 -5.63
C ALA A 132 7.42 -10.80 -5.80
N ASN A 133 6.58 -11.39 -6.67
CA ASN A 133 6.64 -12.83 -6.94
C ASN A 133 7.90 -13.23 -7.71
N VAL A 134 8.35 -12.42 -8.68
CA VAL A 134 9.62 -12.65 -9.38
C VAL A 134 10.80 -12.60 -8.41
N ILE A 135 10.88 -11.57 -7.56
CA ILE A 135 11.96 -11.45 -6.56
C ILE A 135 11.93 -12.62 -5.58
N THR A 136 10.77 -12.99 -5.08
CA THR A 136 10.63 -14.15 -4.18
C THR A 136 11.04 -15.44 -4.87
N SER A 137 10.65 -15.65 -6.11
CA SER A 137 11.05 -16.83 -6.89
C SER A 137 12.55 -16.89 -7.10
N LEU A 138 13.18 -15.78 -7.48
CA LEU A 138 14.63 -15.73 -7.73
C LEU A 138 15.46 -15.95 -6.47
N LEU A 139 15.03 -15.42 -5.34
CA LEU A 139 15.81 -15.49 -4.10
C LEU A 139 15.48 -16.71 -3.24
N ALA A 140 14.23 -17.16 -3.20
CA ALA A 140 13.80 -18.30 -2.41
C ALA A 140 13.72 -19.61 -3.23
N GLY A 141 13.92 -19.58 -4.54
CA GLY A 141 13.80 -20.76 -5.40
C GLY A 141 12.39 -21.33 -5.53
N VAL A 142 11.36 -20.54 -5.17
CA VAL A 142 9.96 -20.95 -5.24
C VAL A 142 9.43 -20.73 -6.66
N LEU A 143 8.69 -21.72 -7.20
CA LEU A 143 8.10 -21.58 -8.51
C LEU A 143 7.02 -20.48 -8.54
N ILE A 144 7.01 -19.69 -9.61
CA ILE A 144 6.00 -18.68 -9.82
C ILE A 144 4.67 -19.37 -10.14
N ASP A 145 3.63 -19.06 -9.34
CA ASP A 145 2.27 -19.53 -9.56
C ASP A 145 1.38 -18.36 -10.01
N GLY A 146 0.73 -18.50 -11.16
CA GLY A 146 -0.20 -17.50 -11.68
C GLY A 146 -1.38 -17.22 -10.76
N VAL A 147 -1.83 -18.20 -9.99
CA VAL A 147 -2.91 -18.00 -9.00
C VAL A 147 -2.43 -17.11 -7.86
N VAL A 148 -1.20 -17.28 -7.40
CA VAL A 148 -0.59 -16.43 -6.37
C VAL A 148 -0.45 -15.00 -6.87
N ILE A 149 0.04 -14.79 -8.11
CA ILE A 149 0.13 -13.46 -8.72
C ILE A 149 -1.26 -12.80 -8.78
N LEU A 150 -2.28 -13.52 -9.22
CA LEU A 150 -3.64 -12.99 -9.29
C LEU A 150 -4.18 -12.62 -7.90
N ARG A 151 -3.94 -13.43 -6.87
CA ARG A 151 -4.32 -13.13 -5.49
C ARG A 151 -3.65 -11.86 -4.97
N PHE A 152 -2.36 -11.69 -5.21
CA PHE A 152 -1.63 -10.47 -4.86
C PHE A 152 -2.24 -9.25 -5.55
N PHE A 153 -2.47 -9.35 -6.87
CA PHE A 153 -3.09 -8.27 -7.64
C PHE A 153 -4.46 -7.85 -7.08
N VAL A 154 -5.36 -8.82 -6.93
CA VAL A 154 -6.71 -8.57 -6.40
C VAL A 154 -6.66 -8.05 -4.98
N GLY A 155 -5.80 -8.63 -4.12
CA GLY A 155 -5.64 -8.22 -2.74
C GLY A 155 -5.13 -6.79 -2.59
N ASP A 156 -4.18 -6.38 -3.41
CA ASP A 156 -3.62 -5.03 -3.43
C ASP A 156 -4.66 -4.00 -3.92
N VAL A 157 -5.41 -4.33 -4.98
CA VAL A 157 -6.48 -3.45 -5.50
C VAL A 157 -7.59 -3.29 -4.46
N LEU A 158 -8.14 -4.39 -3.96
CA LEU A 158 -9.24 -4.35 -2.99
C LEU A 158 -8.80 -3.70 -1.67
N GLY A 159 -7.61 -4.05 -1.16
CA GLY A 159 -7.07 -3.44 0.05
C GLY A 159 -6.89 -1.94 -0.08
N SER A 160 -6.39 -1.46 -1.21
CA SER A 160 -6.25 -0.03 -1.47
C SER A 160 -7.60 0.69 -1.55
N ILE A 161 -8.58 0.11 -2.24
CA ILE A 161 -9.93 0.68 -2.34
C ILE A 161 -10.58 0.75 -0.96
N VAL A 162 -10.54 -0.33 -0.19
CA VAL A 162 -11.10 -0.37 1.18
C VAL A 162 -10.46 0.70 2.06
N LEU A 163 -9.13 0.83 2.02
CA LEU A 163 -8.43 1.85 2.82
C LEU A 163 -8.82 3.28 2.40
N VAL A 164 -8.89 3.57 1.11
CA VAL A 164 -9.29 4.89 0.60
C VAL A 164 -10.72 5.24 1.02
N LEU A 165 -11.65 4.29 0.90
CA LEU A 165 -13.04 4.49 1.31
C LEU A 165 -13.15 4.69 2.82
N PHE A 166 -12.44 3.88 3.62
CA PHE A 166 -12.40 4.01 5.07
C PHE A 166 -11.90 5.39 5.51
N LEU A 167 -10.77 5.85 4.96
CA LEU A 167 -10.22 7.16 5.28
C LEU A 167 -11.15 8.29 4.83
N SER A 168 -11.76 8.17 3.65
CA SER A 168 -12.74 9.15 3.16
C SER A 168 -13.95 9.27 4.10
N ALA A 169 -14.50 8.16 4.53
CA ALA A 169 -15.60 8.12 5.49
C ALA A 169 -15.20 8.72 6.84
N LEU A 170 -14.01 8.35 7.35
CA LEU A 170 -13.48 8.88 8.61
C LEU A 170 -13.31 10.41 8.57
N PHE A 171 -12.68 10.95 7.53
CA PHE A 171 -12.49 12.39 7.37
C PHE A 171 -13.83 13.12 7.23
N THR A 172 -14.80 12.54 6.53
CA THR A 172 -16.15 13.13 6.41
C THR A 172 -16.85 13.17 7.77
N ALA A 173 -16.80 12.11 8.55
CA ALA A 173 -17.37 12.06 9.89
C ALA A 173 -16.73 13.09 10.84
N LEU A 174 -15.40 13.19 10.83
CA LEU A 174 -14.67 14.16 11.64
C LEU A 174 -15.00 15.61 11.26
N ARG A 175 -15.14 15.90 9.96
CA ARG A 175 -15.54 17.23 9.47
C ARG A 175 -16.95 17.59 9.94
N ASN A 176 -17.90 16.67 9.83
CA ASN A 176 -19.29 16.92 10.24
C ASN A 176 -19.39 17.15 11.73
N ASN A 177 -18.66 16.42 12.56
CA ASN A 177 -18.61 16.62 14.01
C ASN A 177 -18.07 18.01 14.39
N ARG A 178 -17.03 18.51 13.70
CA ARG A 178 -16.50 19.86 13.95
C ARG A 178 -17.53 20.95 13.63
N LEU A 179 -18.30 20.81 12.56
CA LEU A 179 -19.35 21.77 12.20
C LEU A 179 -20.49 21.79 13.25
N LEU A 180 -20.83 20.64 13.82
CA LEU A 180 -21.83 20.55 14.88
C LEU A 180 -21.40 21.21 16.19
N VAL A 181 -20.11 21.18 16.52
CA VAL A 181 -19.55 21.84 17.71
C VAL A 181 -19.50 23.35 17.50
N SER A 182 -19.04 23.83 16.34
CA SER A 182 -18.95 25.26 16.02
C SER A 182 -20.32 25.98 15.96
N ASN A 183 -21.40 25.27 15.71
CA ASN A 183 -22.76 25.86 15.70
C ASN A 183 -23.41 25.93 17.08
N LYS A 184 -22.74 25.48 18.14
CA LYS A 184 -23.24 25.51 19.52
C LYS A 184 -22.59 26.58 20.39
N GLU A 185 -21.60 27.27 19.89
CA GLU A 185 -20.99 28.47 20.47
C GLU A 185 -21.59 29.74 19.85
#